data_696274f8ad17bcce93bb49bbada9d3c7
#
_entry.id   696274f8ad17bcce93bb49bbada9d3c7
#
_cell.length_a   1.000
_cell.length_b   1.000
_cell.length_c   1.000
_cell.angle_alpha   90.00
_cell.angle_beta   90.00
_cell.angle_gamma   90.00
#
_symmetry.space_group_name_H-M   'P 1'
#
loop_
_entity.id
_entity.type
_entity.pdbx_description
1 polymer ?
#
loop_
_entity_poly.entity_id
_entity_poly.type
_entity_poly.pdbx_seq_one_letter_code
_entity_poly.pdbx_strand_id
1 'polypeptide(L)'
;MILHESNIINEYIDERFPHPQLMPVDPVTRGRGRLVLYRMERELFSHVQTLETSESSSKEQAKAREAISQGLTVLAPAFVKNKFILGDDFSMIDVALSPLLWRLNHYDIKLAKTTAPLLKYAERIFQRDAFIEALTPAEKAMRR
;
A
#
# COMPACT_ATOMS: atom_id res chain seq x y z
N MET A 1 -18.08 -16.92 11.21
CA MET A 1 -17.33 -15.73 11.64
C MET A 1 -17.24 -14.78 10.46
N ILE A 2 -17.59 -13.53 10.64
CA ILE A 2 -17.44 -12.49 9.61
C ILE A 2 -16.34 -11.54 10.08
N LEU A 3 -15.34 -11.26 9.22
CA LEU A 3 -14.27 -10.31 9.48
C LEU A 3 -14.45 -9.09 8.57
N HIS A 4 -14.14 -7.92 9.11
CA HIS A 4 -14.10 -6.64 8.41
C HIS A 4 -12.68 -6.09 8.49
N GLU A 5 -12.39 -5.03 7.74
CA GLU A 5 -11.09 -4.36 7.62
C GLU A 5 -10.01 -5.22 6.92
N SER A 6 -9.49 -4.71 5.81
CA SER A 6 -8.54 -5.45 4.96
C SER A 6 -7.30 -5.89 5.71
N ASN A 7 -6.75 -5.06 6.61
CA ASN A 7 -5.55 -5.39 7.37
C ASN A 7 -5.81 -6.51 8.40
N ILE A 8 -7.00 -6.55 9.01
CA ILE A 8 -7.40 -7.62 9.93
C ILE A 8 -7.60 -8.92 9.15
N ILE A 9 -8.26 -8.86 7.98
CA ILE A 9 -8.46 -10.03 7.11
C ILE A 9 -7.13 -10.58 6.63
N ASN A 10 -6.20 -9.72 6.21
CA ASN A 10 -4.87 -10.12 5.77
C ASN A 10 -4.09 -10.81 6.90
N GLU A 11 -4.11 -10.27 8.11
CA GLU A 11 -3.43 -10.87 9.26
C GLU A 11 -4.03 -12.24 9.62
N TYR A 12 -5.36 -12.37 9.57
CA TYR A 12 -6.03 -13.67 9.76
C TYR A 12 -5.59 -14.70 8.70
N ILE A 13 -5.52 -14.30 7.43
CA ILE A 13 -5.07 -15.18 6.36
C ILE A 13 -3.62 -15.62 6.58
N ASP A 14 -2.74 -14.69 6.95
CA ASP A 14 -1.34 -14.97 7.22
C ASP A 14 -1.15 -15.94 8.40
N GLU A 15 -1.92 -15.78 9.46
CA GLU A 15 -1.91 -16.69 10.61
C GLU A 15 -2.51 -18.06 10.27
N ARG A 16 -3.53 -18.10 9.42
CA ARG A 16 -4.18 -19.36 9.01
C ARG A 16 -3.36 -20.18 8.01
N PHE A 17 -2.57 -19.48 7.17
CA PHE A 17 -1.74 -20.06 6.11
C PHE A 17 -0.31 -19.51 6.18
N PRO A 18 0.49 -19.84 7.22
CA PRO A 18 1.73 -19.16 7.54
C PRO A 18 2.94 -19.54 6.66
N HIS A 19 2.73 -20.04 5.44
CA HIS A 19 3.81 -20.47 4.57
C HIS A 19 3.66 -19.88 3.14
N PRO A 20 4.41 -18.78 2.85
CA PRO A 20 5.31 -18.04 3.71
C PRO A 20 4.56 -17.09 4.65
N GLN A 21 5.03 -16.93 5.88
CA GLN A 21 4.51 -15.94 6.81
C GLN A 21 4.93 -14.54 6.40
N LEU A 22 3.98 -13.60 6.31
CA LEU A 22 4.21 -12.22 5.86
C LEU A 22 4.34 -11.23 7.02
N MET A 23 3.70 -11.49 8.15
CA MET A 23 3.96 -10.71 9.37
C MET A 23 5.26 -11.18 10.03
N PRO A 24 6.14 -10.24 10.47
CA PRO A 24 7.37 -10.62 11.17
C PRO A 24 7.10 -11.47 12.40
N VAL A 25 7.92 -12.50 12.61
CA VAL A 25 7.81 -13.41 13.76
C VAL A 25 8.30 -12.72 15.03
N ASP A 26 9.39 -11.94 14.92
CA ASP A 26 9.92 -11.17 16.03
C ASP A 26 8.91 -10.15 16.55
N PRO A 27 8.59 -10.15 17.87
CA PRO A 27 7.56 -9.27 18.42
C PRO A 27 7.84 -7.78 18.24
N VAL A 28 9.09 -7.35 18.27
CA VAL A 28 9.46 -5.93 18.09
C VAL A 28 9.24 -5.50 16.66
N THR A 29 9.70 -6.28 15.70
CA THR A 29 9.52 -6.01 14.26
C THR A 29 8.04 -6.10 13.87
N ARG A 30 7.31 -7.07 14.44
CA ARG A 30 5.85 -7.19 14.26
C ARG A 30 5.12 -5.95 14.79
N GLY A 31 5.47 -5.48 15.99
CA GLY A 31 4.90 -4.26 16.56
C GLY A 31 5.19 -3.02 15.71
N ARG A 32 6.40 -2.89 15.18
CA ARG A 32 6.75 -1.83 14.22
C ARG A 32 5.92 -1.93 12.94
N GLY A 33 5.75 -3.12 12.39
CA GLY A 33 4.91 -3.37 11.22
C GLY A 33 3.46 -2.92 11.43
N ARG A 34 2.86 -3.28 12.55
CA ARG A 34 1.50 -2.84 12.93
C ARG A 34 1.39 -1.33 13.09
N LEU A 35 2.42 -0.68 13.66
CA LEU A 35 2.46 0.78 13.76
C LEU A 35 2.52 1.44 12.38
N VAL A 36 3.30 0.90 11.44
CA VAL A 36 3.36 1.39 10.06
C VAL A 36 2.01 1.22 9.38
N LEU A 37 1.35 0.07 9.50
CA LEU A 37 -0.01 -0.15 8.96
C LEU A 37 -1.02 0.85 9.52
N TYR A 38 -0.99 1.09 10.83
CA TYR A 38 -1.86 2.06 11.48
C TYR A 38 -1.67 3.48 10.93
N ARG A 39 -0.41 3.89 10.70
CA ARG A 39 -0.10 5.18 10.11
C ARG A 39 -0.55 5.27 8.65
N MET A 40 -0.32 4.22 7.86
CA MET A 40 -0.82 4.16 6.47
C MET A 40 -2.34 4.28 6.40
N GLU A 41 -3.07 3.64 7.31
CA GLU A 41 -4.53 3.73 7.37
C GLU A 41 -4.97 5.18 7.55
N ARG A 42 -4.35 5.89 8.47
CA ARG A 42 -4.71 7.28 8.77
C ARG A 42 -4.20 8.30 7.76
N GLU A 43 -2.99 8.11 7.25
CA GLU A 43 -2.29 9.10 6.44
C GLU A 43 -2.47 8.90 4.93
N LEU A 44 -2.86 7.70 4.50
CA LEU A 44 -3.02 7.35 3.08
C LEU A 44 -4.41 6.78 2.77
N PHE A 45 -4.80 5.66 3.39
CA PHE A 45 -5.99 4.91 2.97
C PHE A 45 -7.30 5.62 3.30
N SER A 46 -7.36 6.41 4.37
CA SER A 46 -8.51 7.27 4.66
C SER A 46 -8.80 8.27 3.52
N HIS A 47 -7.75 8.75 2.85
CA HIS A 47 -7.89 9.64 1.69
C HIS A 47 -8.32 8.91 0.41
N VAL A 48 -7.98 7.62 0.28
CA VAL A 48 -8.47 6.78 -0.83
C VAL A 48 -10.00 6.65 -0.76
N GLN A 49 -10.57 6.46 0.43
CA GLN A 49 -12.01 6.43 0.61
C GLN A 49 -12.69 7.71 0.10
N THR A 50 -12.08 8.88 0.34
CA THR A 50 -12.58 10.15 -0.20
C THR A 50 -12.59 10.16 -1.74
N LEU A 51 -11.59 9.55 -2.39
CA LEU A 51 -11.52 9.47 -3.85
C LEU A 51 -12.53 8.49 -4.45
N GLU A 52 -12.92 7.46 -3.70
CA GLU A 52 -13.86 6.41 -4.15
C GLU A 52 -15.32 6.75 -3.85
N THR A 53 -15.58 7.71 -2.96
CA THR A 53 -16.93 8.13 -2.59
C THR A 53 -17.49 9.12 -3.61
N SER A 54 -18.65 8.80 -4.19
CA SER A 54 -19.34 9.66 -5.16
C SER A 54 -19.85 10.99 -4.58
N GLU A 55 -19.96 11.09 -3.25
CA GLU A 55 -20.44 12.27 -2.54
C GLU A 55 -19.36 13.33 -2.31
N SER A 56 -18.08 12.98 -2.53
CA SER A 56 -16.97 13.89 -2.30
C SER A 56 -16.91 14.99 -3.36
N SER A 57 -16.79 16.23 -2.91
CA SER A 57 -16.62 17.39 -3.79
C SER A 57 -15.25 17.36 -4.49
N SER A 58 -15.15 18.06 -5.63
CA SER A 58 -13.86 18.20 -6.36
C SER A 58 -12.75 18.78 -5.49
N LYS A 59 -13.08 19.66 -4.53
CA LYS A 59 -12.12 20.24 -3.58
C LYS A 59 -11.61 19.21 -2.57
N GLU A 60 -12.50 18.34 -2.05
CA GLU A 60 -12.11 17.27 -1.15
C GLU A 60 -11.26 16.24 -1.86
N GLN A 61 -11.62 15.86 -3.07
CA GLN A 61 -10.81 14.96 -3.89
C GLN A 61 -9.42 15.52 -4.19
N ALA A 62 -9.32 16.82 -4.52
CA ALA A 62 -8.02 17.47 -4.74
C ALA A 62 -7.14 17.44 -3.49
N LYS A 63 -7.72 17.73 -2.30
CA LYS A 63 -7.01 17.62 -1.03
C LYS A 63 -6.57 16.20 -0.73
N ALA A 64 -7.40 15.20 -1.01
CA ALA A 64 -7.08 13.79 -0.81
C ALA A 64 -5.90 13.36 -1.70
N ARG A 65 -5.89 13.75 -2.99
CA ARG A 65 -4.75 13.48 -3.89
C ARG A 65 -3.46 14.11 -3.38
N GLU A 66 -3.53 15.36 -2.94
CA GLU A 66 -2.38 16.08 -2.38
C GLU A 66 -1.84 15.39 -1.13
N ALA A 67 -2.72 15.00 -0.20
CA ALA A 67 -2.34 14.31 1.04
C ALA A 67 -1.67 12.97 0.75
N ILE A 68 -2.20 12.17 -0.18
CA ILE A 68 -1.59 10.90 -0.60
C ILE A 68 -0.22 11.15 -1.24
N SER A 69 -0.12 12.12 -2.16
CA SER A 69 1.15 12.47 -2.81
C SER A 69 2.22 12.88 -1.80
N GLN A 70 1.86 13.71 -0.81
CA GLN A 70 2.77 14.12 0.27
C GLN A 70 3.17 12.94 1.16
N GLY A 71 2.23 12.10 1.58
CA GLY A 71 2.52 10.91 2.39
C GLY A 71 3.45 9.93 1.69
N LEU A 72 3.25 9.68 0.41
CA LEU A 72 4.13 8.83 -0.40
C LEU A 72 5.51 9.48 -0.62
N THR A 73 5.58 10.81 -0.72
CA THR A 73 6.84 11.54 -0.82
C THR A 73 7.66 11.40 0.46
N VAL A 74 7.03 11.47 1.63
CA VAL A 74 7.68 11.25 2.93
C VAL A 74 8.18 9.82 3.07
N LEU A 75 7.49 8.84 2.51
CA LEU A 75 7.86 7.43 2.56
C LEU A 75 9.02 7.08 1.61
N ALA A 76 9.15 7.79 0.49
CA ALA A 76 10.09 7.45 -0.59
C ALA A 76 11.56 7.30 -0.16
N PRO A 77 12.15 8.12 0.74
CA PRO A 77 13.54 7.96 1.17
C PRO A 77 13.86 6.62 1.85
N ALA A 78 12.87 5.96 2.45
CA ALA A 78 13.07 4.66 3.07
C ALA A 78 13.56 3.60 2.06
N PHE A 79 13.14 3.72 0.79
CA PHE A 79 13.48 2.78 -0.28
C PHE A 79 14.82 3.04 -0.97
N VAL A 80 15.56 4.05 -0.55
CA VAL A 80 16.96 4.25 -1.00
C VAL A 80 17.87 3.16 -0.43
N LYS A 81 17.61 2.76 0.83
CA LYS A 81 18.41 1.77 1.55
C LYS A 81 17.72 0.42 1.70
N ASN A 82 16.40 0.40 1.75
CA ASN A 82 15.62 -0.80 2.00
C ASN A 82 14.98 -1.32 0.72
N LYS A 83 14.96 -2.62 0.57
CA LYS A 83 14.30 -3.30 -0.55
C LYS A 83 12.78 -3.27 -0.39
N PHE A 84 12.28 -3.41 0.82
CA PHE A 84 10.87 -3.38 1.23
C PHE A 84 10.66 -2.49 2.44
N ILE A 85 9.43 -2.29 2.88
CA ILE A 85 9.09 -1.31 3.94
C ILE A 85 9.79 -1.60 5.27
N LEU A 86 9.86 -2.87 5.66
CA LEU A 86 10.51 -3.29 6.92
C LEU A 86 11.99 -3.69 6.76
N GLY A 87 12.57 -3.57 5.57
CA GLY A 87 13.96 -3.94 5.29
C GLY A 87 14.11 -4.76 4.02
N ASP A 88 14.76 -5.92 4.10
CA ASP A 88 15.09 -6.74 2.93
C ASP A 88 14.02 -7.77 2.57
N ASP A 89 13.12 -8.07 3.49
CA ASP A 89 12.07 -9.08 3.33
C ASP A 89 10.71 -8.46 2.98
N PHE A 90 10.04 -9.09 2.02
CA PHE A 90 8.66 -8.76 1.67
C PHE A 90 7.72 -9.13 2.82
N SER A 91 6.83 -8.22 3.17
CA SER A 91 5.97 -8.36 4.34
C SER A 91 4.51 -7.99 4.07
N MET A 92 3.66 -8.21 5.06
CA MET A 92 2.26 -7.80 5.05
C MET A 92 2.08 -6.29 4.80
N ILE A 93 3.04 -5.48 5.20
CA ILE A 93 2.99 -4.03 5.03
C ILE A 93 3.12 -3.66 3.55
N ASP A 94 3.96 -4.39 2.81
CA ASP A 94 4.10 -4.23 1.36
C ASP A 94 2.82 -4.68 0.62
N VAL A 95 2.16 -5.74 1.10
CA VAL A 95 0.86 -6.19 0.59
C VAL A 95 -0.18 -5.08 0.75
N ALA A 96 -0.26 -4.46 1.93
CA ALA A 96 -1.25 -3.43 2.22
C ALA A 96 -1.07 -2.16 1.37
N LEU A 97 0.18 -1.77 1.06
CA LEU A 97 0.47 -0.57 0.27
C LEU A 97 0.30 -0.80 -1.25
N SER A 98 0.48 -2.02 -1.71
CA SER A 98 0.54 -2.33 -3.14
C SER A 98 -0.69 -1.93 -3.95
N PRO A 99 -1.95 -2.05 -3.48
CA PRO A 99 -3.12 -1.62 -4.24
C PRO A 99 -3.15 -0.11 -4.49
N LEU A 100 -2.75 0.70 -3.52
CA LEU A 100 -2.66 2.15 -3.69
C LEU A 100 -1.63 2.51 -4.75
N LEU A 101 -0.44 1.91 -4.70
CA LEU A 101 0.62 2.17 -5.68
C LEU A 101 0.23 1.74 -7.09
N TRP A 102 -0.52 0.64 -7.22
CA TRP A 102 -1.04 0.19 -8.52
C TRP A 102 -2.03 1.17 -9.12
N ARG A 103 -2.87 1.81 -8.28
CA ARG A 103 -3.98 2.66 -8.68
C ARG A 103 -3.65 4.15 -8.76
N LEU A 104 -2.38 4.55 -8.63
CA LEU A 104 -1.98 5.98 -8.66
C LEU A 104 -2.49 6.71 -9.90
N ASN A 105 -2.35 6.09 -11.08
CA ASN A 105 -2.85 6.69 -12.32
C ASN A 105 -4.38 6.76 -12.35
N HIS A 106 -5.06 5.74 -11.86
CA HIS A 106 -6.52 5.70 -11.78
C HIS A 106 -7.08 6.82 -10.90
N TYR A 107 -6.39 7.15 -9.81
CA TYR A 107 -6.76 8.26 -8.91
C TYR A 107 -6.24 9.63 -9.36
N ASP A 108 -5.52 9.72 -10.48
CA ASP A 108 -4.83 10.93 -10.95
C ASP A 108 -3.89 11.52 -9.88
N ILE A 109 -3.18 10.67 -9.15
CA ILE A 109 -2.18 11.05 -8.16
C ILE A 109 -0.84 11.23 -8.85
N LYS A 110 -0.34 12.47 -8.86
CA LYS A 110 0.96 12.84 -9.45
C LYS A 110 2.03 12.88 -8.36
N LEU A 111 3.11 12.17 -8.62
CA LEU A 111 4.25 12.12 -7.71
C LEU A 111 5.41 12.98 -8.24
N ALA A 112 6.14 13.59 -7.31
CA ALA A 112 7.34 14.36 -7.63
C ALA A 112 8.49 13.43 -8.09
N LYS A 113 9.47 13.97 -8.81
CA LYS A 113 10.66 13.20 -9.25
C LYS A 113 11.46 12.61 -8.08
N THR A 114 11.40 13.24 -6.92
CA THR A 114 12.03 12.77 -5.68
C THR A 114 11.49 11.43 -5.17
N THR A 115 10.33 10.99 -5.66
CA THR A 115 9.72 9.70 -5.32
C THR A 115 10.21 8.53 -6.18
N ALA A 116 11.20 8.72 -7.03
CA ALA A 116 11.76 7.66 -7.88
C ALA A 116 12.12 6.36 -7.12
N PRO A 117 12.70 6.39 -5.89
CA PRO A 117 12.95 5.16 -5.13
C PRO A 117 11.67 4.38 -4.79
N LEU A 118 10.58 5.08 -4.45
CA LEU A 118 9.27 4.48 -4.20
C LEU A 118 8.72 3.81 -5.48
N LEU A 119 8.84 4.45 -6.63
CA LEU A 119 8.37 3.88 -7.89
C LEU A 119 9.15 2.63 -8.28
N LYS A 120 10.47 2.59 -8.04
CA LYS A 120 11.28 1.38 -8.23
C LYS A 120 10.86 0.25 -7.29
N TYR A 121 10.53 0.57 -6.06
CA TYR A 121 9.98 -0.37 -5.10
C TYR A 121 8.62 -0.91 -5.58
N ALA A 122 7.72 -0.04 -6.04
CA ALA A 122 6.42 -0.43 -6.57
C ALA A 122 6.56 -1.43 -7.74
N GLU A 123 7.43 -1.13 -8.72
CA GLU A 123 7.70 -2.05 -9.84
C GLU A 123 8.21 -3.42 -9.37
N ARG A 124 9.00 -3.46 -8.31
CA ARG A 124 9.49 -4.72 -7.72
C ARG A 124 8.36 -5.58 -7.15
N ILE A 125 7.34 -4.94 -6.57
CA ILE A 125 6.13 -5.65 -6.11
C ILE A 125 5.31 -6.13 -7.30
N PHE A 126 5.10 -5.28 -8.30
CA PHE A 126 4.25 -5.56 -9.46
C PHE A 126 4.77 -6.68 -10.35
N GLN A 127 6.07 -6.99 -10.29
CA GLN A 127 6.70 -8.11 -11.00
C GLN A 127 6.56 -9.45 -10.27
N ARG A 128 6.01 -9.49 -9.05
CA ARG A 128 5.80 -10.74 -8.33
C ARG A 128 4.66 -11.54 -8.98
N ASP A 129 4.88 -12.83 -9.21
CA ASP A 129 3.87 -13.71 -9.83
C ASP A 129 2.53 -13.66 -9.08
N ALA A 130 2.57 -13.77 -7.75
CA ALA A 130 1.36 -13.69 -6.93
C ALA A 130 0.60 -12.37 -7.06
N PHE A 131 1.31 -11.24 -7.27
CA PHE A 131 0.66 -9.96 -7.53
C PHE A 131 -0.01 -9.94 -8.90
N ILE A 132 0.66 -10.42 -9.93
CA ILE A 132 0.14 -10.50 -11.30
C ILE A 132 -1.11 -11.40 -11.37
N GLU A 133 -1.06 -12.54 -10.70
CA GLU A 133 -2.18 -13.49 -10.64
C GLU A 133 -3.40 -12.93 -9.88
N ALA A 134 -3.17 -12.12 -8.84
CA ALA A 134 -4.24 -11.51 -8.06
C ALA A 134 -5.00 -10.40 -8.82
N LEU A 135 -4.42 -9.80 -9.86
CA LEU A 135 -5.04 -8.71 -10.59
C LEU A 135 -6.25 -9.17 -11.42
N THR A 136 -7.40 -8.58 -11.16
CA THR A 136 -8.59 -8.72 -11.99
C THR A 136 -8.43 -7.98 -13.34
N PRO A 137 -9.25 -8.31 -14.37
CA PRO A 137 -9.26 -7.55 -15.63
C PRO A 137 -9.49 -6.05 -15.44
N ALA A 138 -10.35 -5.67 -14.49
CA ALA A 138 -10.61 -4.27 -14.16
C ALA A 138 -9.36 -3.58 -13.59
N GLU A 139 -8.66 -4.22 -12.67
CA GLU A 139 -7.43 -3.67 -12.09
C GLU A 139 -6.29 -3.57 -13.11
N LYS A 140 -6.18 -4.52 -14.02
CA LYS A 140 -5.23 -4.44 -15.15
C LYS A 140 -5.49 -3.21 -16.03
N ALA A 141 -6.76 -2.81 -16.19
CA ALA A 141 -7.14 -1.63 -16.97
C ALA A 141 -6.80 -0.30 -16.26
N MET A 142 -6.72 -0.27 -14.93
CA MET A 142 -6.45 0.95 -14.15
C MET A 142 -5.04 1.54 -14.37
N ARG A 143 -4.12 0.77 -14.91
CA ARG A 143 -2.72 1.17 -15.13
C ARG A 143 -2.37 1.44 -16.60
N ARG A 144 -3.33 1.27 -17.50
CA ARG A 144 -3.13 1.53 -18.94
C ARG A 144 -3.11 3.02 -19.25
#